data_36de56bb527976808128d8f1efc8ab38
#
_entry.id   36de56bb527976808128d8f1efc8ab38
#
_cell.length_a   1.000
_cell.length_b   1.000
_cell.length_c   1.000
_cell.angle_alpha   90.00
_cell.angle_beta   90.00
_cell.angle_gamma   90.00
#
_symmetry.space_group_name_H-M   'P 1'
#
loop_
_entity.id
_entity.type
_entity.pdbx_description
1 polymer ?
#
loop_
_entity_poly.entity_id
_entity_poly.type
_entity_poly.pdbx_seq_one_letter_code
_entity_poly.pdbx_strand_id
1 'polypeptide(L)' 'MEYDTEKVDEMVLALLFLTLSDDGRAWKGHDWEAMDRLHDKGLIEDPRNKNKSVVLTETGYKECERMFRKHFAKSG' A
#
# COMPACT_ATOMS: atom_id res chain seq x y z
N MET A 1 -1.71 23.06 -5.26
CA MET A 1 -1.42 22.23 -6.45
C MET A 1 -2.38 21.05 -6.49
N GLU A 2 -2.97 20.82 -7.64
CA GLU A 2 -3.80 19.63 -7.85
C GLU A 2 -2.91 18.46 -8.27
N TYR A 3 -3.24 17.27 -7.79
CA TYR A 3 -2.49 16.07 -8.15
C TYR A 3 -3.43 14.86 -8.19
N ASP A 4 -2.98 13.81 -8.85
CA ASP A 4 -3.76 12.61 -9.08
C ASP A 4 -3.66 11.69 -7.83
N THR A 5 -4.73 11.68 -7.02
CA THR A 5 -4.78 10.85 -5.81
C THR A 5 -4.77 9.35 -6.13
N GLU A 6 -5.32 8.95 -7.27
CA GLU A 6 -5.28 7.55 -7.70
C GLU A 6 -3.83 7.11 -7.91
N LYS A 7 -3.02 7.98 -8.52
CA LYS A 7 -1.62 7.69 -8.76
C LYS A 7 -0.84 7.66 -7.45
N VAL A 8 -1.13 8.57 -6.54
CA VAL A 8 -0.51 8.57 -5.21
C VAL A 8 -0.79 7.25 -4.49
N ASP A 9 -2.04 6.82 -4.49
CA ASP A 9 -2.45 5.58 -3.82
C ASP A 9 -1.76 4.37 -4.45
N GLU A 10 -1.66 4.35 -5.77
CA GLU A 10 -0.98 3.29 -6.50
C GLU A 10 0.49 3.18 -6.06
N MET A 11 1.16 4.33 -5.94
CA MET A 11 2.56 4.38 -5.55
C MET A 11 2.75 4.01 -4.07
N VAL A 12 1.87 4.47 -3.19
CA VAL A 12 1.92 4.09 -1.77
C VAL A 12 1.72 2.59 -1.62
N LEU A 13 0.74 2.02 -2.33
CA LEU A 13 0.51 0.58 -2.31
C LEU A 13 1.74 -0.19 -2.79
N ALA A 14 2.38 0.27 -3.85
CA ALA A 14 3.61 -0.34 -4.35
C ALA A 14 4.72 -0.31 -3.31
N LEU A 15 4.87 0.80 -2.59
CA LEU A 15 5.91 0.94 -1.58
C LEU A 15 5.66 0.05 -0.36
N LEU A 16 4.41 -0.29 -0.07
CA LEU A 16 4.12 -1.23 1.02
C LEU A 16 4.77 -2.59 0.77
N PHE A 17 4.96 -2.96 -0.48
CA PHE A 17 5.59 -4.24 -0.83
C PHE A 17 7.03 -4.34 -0.29
N LEU A 18 7.76 -3.22 -0.24
CA LEU A 18 9.14 -3.20 0.25
C LEU A 18 9.27 -3.64 1.70
N THR A 19 8.27 -3.38 2.51
CA THR A 19 8.29 -3.71 3.94
C THR A 19 7.34 -4.85 4.28
N LEU A 20 6.76 -5.49 3.26
CA LEU A 20 5.80 -6.56 3.45
C LEU A 20 6.49 -7.77 4.08
N SER A 21 5.96 -8.24 5.20
CA SER A 21 6.45 -9.41 5.90
C SER A 21 5.60 -10.64 5.58
N ASP A 22 6.08 -11.80 5.97
CA ASP A 22 5.41 -13.08 5.69
C ASP A 22 4.02 -13.16 6.33
N ASP A 23 3.77 -12.39 7.39
CA ASP A 23 2.47 -12.36 8.05
C ASP A 23 1.50 -11.36 7.44
N GLY A 24 1.85 -10.76 6.29
CA GLY A 24 0.97 -9.84 5.58
C GLY A 24 0.95 -8.43 6.13
N ARG A 25 1.93 -8.06 6.93
CA ARG A 25 2.04 -6.73 7.51
C ARG A 25 3.08 -5.90 6.78
N ALA A 26 2.82 -4.59 6.67
CA ALA A 26 3.74 -3.66 6.04
C ALA A 26 3.82 -2.38 6.87
N TRP A 27 4.91 -1.64 6.71
CA TRP A 27 5.09 -0.34 7.38
C TRP A 27 4.02 0.64 6.91
N LYS A 28 3.37 1.33 7.85
CA LYS A 28 2.26 2.24 7.51
C LYS A 28 2.60 3.71 7.63
N GLY A 29 3.87 4.05 7.71
CA GLY A 29 4.34 5.43 7.85
C GLY A 29 4.30 6.22 6.55
N HIS A 30 3.16 6.22 5.88
CA HIS A 30 2.91 6.96 4.64
C HIS A 30 1.85 8.02 4.89
N ASP A 31 1.46 8.73 3.84
CA ASP A 31 0.43 9.75 3.94
C ASP A 31 -0.89 9.15 4.48
N TRP A 32 -1.44 9.78 5.52
CA TRP A 32 -2.66 9.27 6.17
C TRP A 32 -3.85 9.23 5.23
N GLU A 33 -4.01 10.23 4.37
CA GLU A 33 -5.13 10.26 3.43
C GLU A 33 -5.03 9.13 2.43
N ALA A 34 -3.82 8.84 1.95
CA ALA A 34 -3.61 7.70 1.05
C ALA A 34 -3.91 6.39 1.77
N MET A 35 -3.49 6.24 3.02
CA MET A 35 -3.77 5.03 3.79
C MET A 35 -5.28 4.85 4.00
N ASP A 36 -5.99 5.92 4.31
CA ASP A 36 -7.46 5.86 4.45
C ASP A 36 -8.13 5.44 3.14
N ARG A 37 -7.67 5.96 2.00
CA ARG A 37 -8.22 5.57 0.70
C ARG A 37 -7.95 4.10 0.36
N LEU A 38 -6.75 3.61 0.69
CA LEU A 38 -6.42 2.19 0.49
C LEU A 38 -7.33 1.30 1.33
N HIS A 39 -7.63 1.72 2.56
CA HIS A 39 -8.56 1.01 3.42
C HIS A 39 -9.97 1.01 2.81
N ASP A 40 -10.44 2.16 2.34
CA ASP A 40 -11.76 2.28 1.70
C ASP A 40 -11.88 1.40 0.46
N LYS A 41 -10.77 1.17 -0.23
CA LYS A 41 -10.72 0.31 -1.42
C LYS A 41 -10.64 -1.17 -1.08
N GLY A 42 -10.55 -1.51 0.21
CA GLY A 42 -10.47 -2.90 0.65
C GLY A 42 -9.11 -3.54 0.45
N LEU A 43 -8.05 -2.73 0.35
CA LEU A 43 -6.70 -3.22 0.09
C LEU A 43 -5.90 -3.43 1.37
N ILE A 44 -6.21 -2.68 2.41
CA ILE A 44 -5.60 -2.83 3.73
C ILE A 44 -6.69 -2.82 4.79
N GLU A 45 -6.40 -3.39 5.95
CA GLU A 45 -7.28 -3.28 7.10
C GLU A 45 -7.15 -1.89 7.71
N ASP A 46 -7.94 -1.59 8.73
CA ASP A 46 -7.96 -0.24 9.30
C ASP A 46 -6.54 0.17 9.73
N PRO A 47 -5.99 1.24 9.14
CA PRO A 47 -4.65 1.69 9.50
C PRO A 47 -4.60 2.41 10.84
N ARG A 48 -5.75 2.71 11.42
CA ARG A 48 -5.85 3.44 12.69
C ARG A 48 -5.77 2.50 13.87
N ASN A 49 -4.63 1.84 14.02
CA ASN A 49 -4.37 0.94 15.13
C ASN A 49 -3.08 1.41 15.84
N LYS A 50 -2.76 0.77 16.96
CA LYS A 50 -1.61 1.15 17.79
C LYS A 50 -0.29 0.60 17.24
N ASN A 51 -0.33 -0.27 16.26
CA ASN A 51 0.86 -0.86 15.67
C ASN A 51 1.50 0.08 14.67
N LYS A 52 2.79 -0.10 14.42
CA LYS A 52 3.51 0.63 13.37
C LYS A 52 3.30 0.02 12.00
N SER A 53 2.61 -1.10 11.93
CA SER A 53 2.34 -1.80 10.69
C SER A 53 0.85 -1.87 10.42
N VAL A 54 0.51 -2.11 9.16
CA VAL A 54 -0.85 -2.32 8.69
C VAL A 54 -0.93 -3.69 8.06
N VAL A 55 -2.08 -4.36 8.20
CA VAL A 55 -2.32 -5.67 7.58
C VAL A 55 -2.92 -5.45 6.20
N LEU A 56 -2.36 -6.11 5.19
CA LEU A 56 -2.93 -6.10 3.86
C LEU A 56 -4.00 -7.19 3.76
N THR A 57 -5.08 -6.87 3.05
CA THR A 57 -6.09 -7.87 2.70
C THR A 57 -5.50 -8.79 1.64
N GLU A 58 -6.18 -9.91 1.36
CA GLU A 58 -5.73 -10.80 0.27
C GLU A 58 -5.62 -10.04 -1.05
N THR A 59 -6.62 -9.21 -1.36
CA THR A 59 -6.60 -8.39 -2.57
C THR A 59 -5.45 -7.38 -2.52
N GLY A 60 -5.24 -6.74 -1.37
CA GLY A 60 -4.16 -5.78 -1.19
C GLY A 60 -2.79 -6.41 -1.35
N TYR A 61 -2.63 -7.62 -0.83
CA TYR A 61 -1.37 -8.36 -0.96
C TYR A 61 -1.01 -8.57 -2.43
N LYS A 62 -1.96 -9.05 -3.21
CA LYS A 62 -1.76 -9.28 -4.65
C LYS A 62 -1.52 -7.97 -5.41
N GLU A 63 -2.30 -6.93 -5.08
CA GLU A 63 -2.21 -5.66 -5.78
C GLU A 63 -0.91 -4.92 -5.45
N CYS A 64 -0.41 -5.00 -4.21
CA CYS A 64 0.83 -4.30 -3.88
C CYS A 64 2.01 -4.88 -4.66
N GLU A 65 2.05 -6.19 -4.84
CA GLU A 65 3.10 -6.81 -5.66
C GLU A 65 2.95 -6.39 -7.12
N ARG A 66 1.73 -6.39 -7.65
CA ARG A 66 1.46 -5.99 -9.03
C ARG A 66 1.90 -4.55 -9.28
N MET A 67 1.56 -3.65 -8.36
CA MET A 67 1.94 -2.24 -8.47
C MET A 67 3.45 -2.05 -8.35
N PHE A 68 4.08 -2.81 -7.45
CA PHE A 68 5.52 -2.74 -7.30
C PHE A 68 6.24 -3.16 -8.59
N ARG A 69 5.79 -4.26 -9.19
CA ARG A 69 6.37 -4.72 -10.46
C ARG A 69 6.15 -3.72 -11.59
N LYS A 70 4.95 -3.13 -11.63
CA LYS A 70 4.60 -2.15 -12.65
C LYS A 70 5.50 -0.92 -12.61
N HIS A 71 5.79 -0.42 -11.41
CA HIS A 71 6.47 0.87 -11.24
C HIS A 71 7.97 0.76 -10.96
N PHE A 72 8.43 -0.32 -10.37
CA PHE A 72 9.80 -0.40 -9.85
C PHE A 72 10.62 -1.57 -10.36
N ALA A 73 10.04 -2.55 -11.04
CA ALA A 73 10.82 -3.66 -11.58
C ALA A 73 11.76 -3.14 -12.68
N LYS A 74 13.01 -3.58 -12.65
CA LYS A 74 13.92 -3.28 -13.74
C LYS A 74 13.51 -4.06 -14.98
N SER A 75 13.41 -3.37 -16.11
CA SER A 75 13.16 -4.03 -17.38
C SER A 75 14.49 -4.55 -17.95
N GLY A 76 14.42 -5.67 -18.56
CA GLY A 76 15.59 -6.27 -19.21
C GLY A 76 16.10 -7.46 -18.52
#